data_18c38946397c21ece4ba39bb09ea1a4e
#
_entry.id   18c38946397c21ece4ba39bb09ea1a4e
#
_cell.length_a   1.000
_cell.length_b   1.000
_cell.length_c   1.000
_cell.angle_alpha   90.00
_cell.angle_beta   90.00
_cell.angle_gamma   90.00
#
_symmetry.space_group_name_H-M   'P 1'
#
loop_
_entity.id
_entity.type
_entity.pdbx_description
1 polymer ?
#
loop_
_entity_poly.entity_id
_entity_poly.type
_entity_poly.pdbx_seq_one_letter_code
_entity_poly.pdbx_strand_id
1 'polypeptide(L)'
;MKNSFLFFVLLVVLLSCNTTTENKEAKGEELPIQGTWKLLTGTLIEKGDTTVTDYTKEKEFIKIINDTHFAFLSHDLSKGKNADSLFSAGGGNYSLHDSSYTEHLAYCNDRQWEGNDFHFIVRVQNDTLIQQGIEKIDSLSVDRMNVEKYVRVKDHL
;
A
#
# COMPACT_ATOMS: atom_id res chain seq x y z
N MET A 1 -58.30 -45.76 53.97
CA MET A 1 -58.09 -45.96 52.56
C MET A 1 -58.07 -44.54 51.92
N LYS A 2 -56.92 -43.94 51.78
CA LYS A 2 -56.74 -42.61 51.14
C LYS A 2 -55.61 -42.70 50.15
N ASN A 3 -55.96 -42.70 48.87
CA ASN A 3 -54.99 -42.65 47.79
C ASN A 3 -54.46 -41.21 47.65
N SER A 4 -53.16 -41.04 47.90
CA SER A 4 -52.48 -39.78 47.62
C SER A 4 -51.80 -39.89 46.28
N PHE A 5 -52.32 -39.14 45.30
CA PHE A 5 -51.80 -39.05 43.94
C PHE A 5 -50.79 -37.92 43.91
N LEU A 6 -49.51 -38.30 43.87
CA LEU A 6 -48.40 -37.35 43.82
C LEU A 6 -48.18 -36.90 42.34
N PHE A 7 -48.53 -35.66 42.06
CA PHE A 7 -48.40 -35.05 40.72
C PHE A 7 -46.95 -34.56 40.61
N PHE A 8 -46.14 -35.25 39.81
CA PHE A 8 -44.74 -34.84 39.53
C PHE A 8 -44.78 -33.85 38.35
N VAL A 9 -44.68 -32.56 38.66
CA VAL A 9 -44.55 -31.50 37.62
C VAL A 9 -43.09 -31.46 37.14
N LEU A 10 -42.88 -31.98 35.92
CA LEU A 10 -41.57 -31.93 35.24
C LEU A 10 -41.37 -30.54 34.64
N LEU A 11 -40.58 -29.68 35.30
CA LEU A 11 -40.21 -28.37 34.81
C LEU A 11 -39.13 -28.52 33.75
N VAL A 12 -39.52 -28.47 32.46
CA VAL A 12 -38.58 -28.45 31.33
C VAL A 12 -38.04 -27.02 31.19
N VAL A 13 -36.82 -26.79 31.66
CA VAL A 13 -36.08 -25.53 31.43
C VAL A 13 -35.51 -25.59 30.00
N LEU A 14 -36.12 -24.87 29.05
CA LEU A 14 -35.59 -24.66 27.73
C LEU A 14 -34.42 -23.65 27.83
N LEU A 15 -33.20 -24.14 27.87
CA LEU A 15 -32.01 -23.32 27.66
C LEU A 15 -31.93 -22.94 26.18
N SER A 16 -32.52 -21.78 25.86
CA SER A 16 -32.36 -21.15 24.54
C SER A 16 -30.91 -20.62 24.45
N CYS A 17 -30.01 -21.37 23.81
CA CYS A 17 -28.73 -20.85 23.37
C CYS A 17 -28.97 -19.85 22.24
N ASN A 18 -28.96 -18.55 22.55
CA ASN A 18 -28.78 -17.51 21.56
C ASN A 18 -27.34 -17.60 21.04
N THR A 19 -27.12 -18.34 19.99
CA THR A 19 -25.91 -18.19 19.17
C THR A 19 -26.04 -16.87 18.41
N THR A 20 -25.47 -15.80 18.97
CA THR A 20 -25.20 -14.58 18.24
C THR A 20 -24.17 -14.96 17.15
N THR A 21 -24.64 -15.20 15.95
CA THR A 21 -23.78 -15.29 14.78
C THR A 21 -23.24 -13.88 14.56
N GLU A 22 -22.07 -13.58 15.11
CA GLU A 22 -21.31 -12.42 14.64
C GLU A 22 -21.09 -12.65 13.15
N ASN A 23 -21.79 -11.89 12.33
CA ASN A 23 -21.42 -11.71 10.93
C ASN A 23 -20.03 -11.07 10.94
N LYS A 24 -19.00 -11.90 10.93
CA LYS A 24 -17.67 -11.49 10.49
C LYS A 24 -17.87 -11.12 9.02
N GLU A 25 -18.07 -9.83 8.74
CA GLU A 25 -17.87 -9.30 7.40
C GLU A 25 -16.54 -9.89 6.93
N ALA A 26 -16.56 -10.60 5.83
CA ALA A 26 -15.34 -11.13 5.22
C ALA A 26 -14.51 -9.90 4.86
N LYS A 27 -13.52 -9.58 5.72
CA LYS A 27 -12.51 -8.57 5.42
C LYS A 27 -11.86 -9.06 4.13
N GLY A 28 -12.12 -8.35 3.02
CA GLY A 28 -11.55 -8.69 1.72
C GLY A 28 -10.05 -8.92 1.92
N GLU A 29 -9.48 -9.89 1.24
CA GLU A 29 -8.07 -10.21 1.36
C GLU A 29 -7.29 -8.94 0.98
N GLU A 30 -6.60 -8.36 1.97
CA GLU A 30 -5.87 -7.10 1.79
C GLU A 30 -4.76 -7.32 0.76
N LEU A 31 -4.62 -6.41 -0.22
CA LEU A 31 -3.60 -6.55 -1.25
C LEU A 31 -2.21 -6.68 -0.61
N PRO A 32 -1.40 -7.68 -1.00
CA PRO A 32 -0.11 -7.96 -0.37
C PRO A 32 0.97 -6.97 -0.85
N ILE A 33 0.80 -5.67 -0.53
CA ILE A 33 1.74 -4.62 -0.95
C ILE A 33 2.98 -4.55 -0.07
N GLN A 34 2.95 -5.13 1.14
CA GLN A 34 4.09 -5.09 2.06
C GLN A 34 5.32 -5.80 1.49
N GLY A 35 6.49 -5.26 1.78
CA GLY A 35 7.77 -5.80 1.36
C GLY A 35 8.69 -4.74 0.73
N THR A 36 9.75 -5.21 0.12
CA THR A 36 10.69 -4.36 -0.65
C THR A 36 10.45 -4.56 -2.13
N TRP A 37 10.31 -3.45 -2.84
CA TRP A 37 9.99 -3.39 -4.25
C TRP A 37 11.07 -2.62 -5.00
N LYS A 38 11.58 -3.19 -6.09
CA LYS A 38 12.52 -2.52 -7.00
C LYS A 38 11.76 -1.95 -8.18
N LEU A 39 11.89 -0.65 -8.42
CA LEU A 39 11.30 0.03 -9.57
C LEU A 39 12.01 -0.41 -10.85
N LEU A 40 11.23 -0.83 -11.83
CA LEU A 40 11.72 -1.20 -13.16
C LEU A 40 11.55 -0.05 -14.15
N THR A 41 10.34 0.51 -14.19
CA THR A 41 10.00 1.63 -15.08
C THR A 41 9.10 2.62 -14.38
N GLY A 42 9.36 3.91 -14.60
CA GLY A 42 8.47 5.01 -14.26
C GLY A 42 8.00 5.70 -15.55
N THR A 43 6.70 5.94 -15.67
CA THR A 43 6.12 6.67 -16.80
C THR A 43 5.42 7.92 -16.28
N LEU A 44 5.83 9.06 -16.75
CA LEU A 44 5.21 10.35 -16.47
C LEU A 44 4.48 10.84 -17.73
N ILE A 45 3.21 11.25 -17.55
CA ILE A 45 2.41 11.85 -18.61
C ILE A 45 2.01 13.25 -18.12
N GLU A 46 2.57 14.25 -18.75
CA GLU A 46 2.36 15.65 -18.41
C GLU A 46 2.09 16.46 -19.67
N LYS A 47 1.01 17.24 -19.69
CA LYS A 47 0.64 18.14 -20.82
C LYS A 47 0.55 17.43 -22.19
N GLY A 48 0.26 16.13 -22.18
CA GLY A 48 0.17 15.31 -23.38
C GLY A 48 1.47 14.63 -23.80
N ASP A 49 2.60 14.98 -23.18
CA ASP A 49 3.89 14.33 -23.40
C ASP A 49 4.06 13.14 -22.48
N THR A 50 4.69 12.09 -22.98
CA THR A 50 4.98 10.87 -22.20
C THR A 50 6.48 10.66 -22.11
N THR A 51 6.97 10.57 -20.87
CA THR A 51 8.37 10.23 -20.56
C THR A 51 8.44 8.90 -19.85
N VAL A 52 9.23 7.96 -20.39
CA VAL A 52 9.48 6.66 -19.77
C VAL A 52 10.92 6.59 -19.30
N THR A 53 11.11 6.31 -18.02
CA THR A 53 12.43 6.11 -17.39
C THR A 53 12.64 4.65 -17.08
N ASP A 54 13.76 4.09 -17.56
CA ASP A 54 14.23 2.74 -17.22
C ASP A 54 15.12 2.81 -15.97
N TYR A 55 14.64 2.22 -14.87
CA TYR A 55 15.35 2.18 -13.59
C TYR A 55 16.22 0.93 -13.42
N THR A 56 16.36 0.13 -14.45
CA THR A 56 17.27 -1.03 -14.44
C THR A 56 18.70 -0.69 -14.87
N LYS A 57 18.91 0.55 -15.33
CA LYS A 57 20.18 1.05 -15.86
C LYS A 57 20.57 2.35 -15.17
N GLU A 58 21.87 2.53 -14.89
CA GLU A 58 22.50 3.74 -14.37
C GLU A 58 22.00 4.23 -13.00
N LYS A 59 20.82 3.81 -12.59
CA LYS A 59 20.19 4.14 -11.29
C LYS A 59 19.44 2.96 -10.71
N GLU A 60 19.21 3.01 -9.42
CA GLU A 60 18.39 2.07 -8.70
C GLU A 60 17.40 2.82 -7.82
N PHE A 61 16.18 2.31 -7.76
CA PHE A 61 15.13 2.83 -6.89
C PHE A 61 14.47 1.65 -6.19
N ILE A 62 14.34 1.75 -4.87
CA ILE A 62 13.56 0.81 -4.07
C ILE A 62 12.47 1.53 -3.31
N LYS A 63 11.34 0.85 -3.11
CA LYS A 63 10.26 1.23 -2.19
C LYS A 63 10.12 0.13 -1.14
N ILE A 64 10.12 0.51 0.12
CA ILE A 64 9.92 -0.38 1.26
C ILE A 64 8.58 -0.05 1.87
N ILE A 65 7.71 -1.03 2.03
CA ILE A 65 6.37 -0.88 2.61
C ILE A 65 6.25 -1.86 3.77
N ASN A 66 5.99 -1.36 4.97
CA ASN A 66 5.63 -2.15 6.14
C ASN A 66 4.14 -1.97 6.46
N ASP A 67 3.69 -2.36 7.66
CA ASP A 67 2.26 -2.30 8.05
C ASP A 67 1.67 -0.90 8.08
N THR A 68 2.49 0.13 8.25
CA THR A 68 2.01 1.51 8.52
C THR A 68 2.69 2.57 7.68
N HIS A 69 3.89 2.31 7.17
CA HIS A 69 4.71 3.30 6.50
C HIS A 69 5.28 2.78 5.19
N PHE A 70 5.57 3.72 4.31
CA PHE A 70 6.40 3.49 3.14
C PHE A 70 7.67 4.36 3.22
N ALA A 71 8.71 3.91 2.54
CA ALA A 71 9.90 4.69 2.26
C ALA A 71 10.38 4.39 0.85
N PHE A 72 10.95 5.39 0.18
CA PHE A 72 11.65 5.18 -1.07
C PHE A 72 13.08 5.71 -0.98
N LEU A 73 13.96 5.04 -1.73
CA LEU A 73 15.37 5.40 -1.86
C LEU A 73 15.76 5.23 -3.32
N SER A 74 16.40 6.23 -3.87
CA SER A 74 16.94 6.19 -5.24
C SER A 74 18.34 6.74 -5.26
N HIS A 75 19.23 6.09 -6.01
CA HIS A 75 20.57 6.56 -6.23
C HIS A 75 21.09 6.21 -7.63
N ASP A 76 22.10 6.93 -8.07
CA ASP A 76 22.85 6.58 -9.27
C ASP A 76 23.85 5.44 -8.97
N LEU A 77 24.11 4.58 -9.97
CA LEU A 77 25.06 3.48 -9.85
C LEU A 77 26.52 3.91 -10.05
N SER A 78 26.74 5.17 -10.45
CA SER A 78 28.08 5.76 -10.58
C SER A 78 28.70 6.15 -9.23
N LYS A 79 27.92 6.03 -8.14
CA LYS A 79 28.29 6.43 -6.77
C LYS A 79 28.64 7.91 -6.68
N GLY A 80 27.85 8.76 -7.31
CA GLY A 80 28.02 10.20 -7.30
C GLY A 80 29.23 10.71 -8.11
N LYS A 81 29.80 9.89 -8.99
CA LYS A 81 31.00 10.27 -9.75
C LYS A 81 30.70 10.99 -11.06
N ASN A 82 29.46 10.90 -11.54
CA ASN A 82 29.02 11.55 -12.77
C ASN A 82 28.40 12.91 -12.46
N ALA A 83 28.30 13.78 -13.46
CA ALA A 83 27.65 15.08 -13.33
C ALA A 83 26.15 14.95 -12.98
N ASP A 84 25.51 13.86 -13.39
CA ASP A 84 24.10 13.54 -13.13
C ASP A 84 23.93 12.69 -11.86
N SER A 85 24.78 12.89 -10.86
CA SER A 85 24.66 12.17 -9.59
C SER A 85 23.30 12.39 -8.96
N LEU A 86 22.63 11.30 -8.57
CA LEU A 86 21.30 11.29 -8.01
C LEU A 86 21.28 10.62 -6.65
N PHE A 87 20.73 11.30 -5.67
CA PHE A 87 20.21 10.66 -4.47
C PHE A 87 18.84 11.26 -4.15
N SER A 88 17.83 10.42 -4.01
CA SER A 88 16.50 10.83 -3.60
C SER A 88 15.97 9.87 -2.55
N ALA A 89 15.36 10.41 -1.51
CA ALA A 89 14.77 9.62 -0.44
C ALA A 89 13.54 10.35 0.11
N GLY A 90 12.56 9.57 0.52
CA GLY A 90 11.38 10.07 1.18
C GLY A 90 10.54 8.94 1.75
N GLY A 91 9.44 9.32 2.41
CA GLY A 91 8.53 8.36 3.00
C GLY A 91 7.52 9.02 3.93
N GLY A 92 6.68 8.20 4.51
CA GLY A 92 5.64 8.62 5.43
C GLY A 92 4.71 7.46 5.74
N ASN A 93 3.56 7.77 6.30
CA ASN A 93 2.53 6.76 6.47
C ASN A 93 1.69 6.62 5.19
N TYR A 94 0.92 5.56 5.12
CA TYR A 94 -0.01 5.35 4.01
C TYR A 94 -1.35 4.80 4.52
N SER A 95 -2.35 4.89 3.67
CA SER A 95 -3.59 4.16 3.84
C SER A 95 -3.88 3.31 2.59
N LEU A 96 -4.42 2.09 2.82
CA LEU A 96 -4.84 1.19 1.77
C LEU A 96 -6.28 0.75 2.02
N HIS A 97 -7.12 0.91 1.02
CA HIS A 97 -8.48 0.41 1.02
C HIS A 97 -8.75 -0.23 -0.34
N ASP A 98 -8.89 -1.53 -0.37
CA ASP A 98 -8.92 -2.34 -1.61
C ASP A 98 -7.70 -2.04 -2.49
N SER A 99 -7.88 -1.36 -3.62
CA SER A 99 -6.80 -0.92 -4.51
C SER A 99 -6.46 0.57 -4.38
N SER A 100 -7.21 1.33 -3.57
CA SER A 100 -6.94 2.75 -3.33
C SER A 100 -5.83 2.90 -2.30
N TYR A 101 -4.70 3.42 -2.73
CA TYR A 101 -3.50 3.59 -1.95
C TYR A 101 -3.12 5.06 -1.87
N THR A 102 -3.08 5.62 -0.67
CA THR A 102 -2.72 7.03 -0.45
C THR A 102 -1.42 7.11 0.32
N GLU A 103 -0.43 7.77 -0.24
CA GLU A 103 0.83 8.10 0.42
C GLU A 103 0.74 9.49 1.06
N HIS A 104 1.00 9.58 2.37
CA HIS A 104 1.13 10.83 3.12
C HIS A 104 2.62 11.12 3.26
N LEU A 105 3.20 11.92 2.36
CA LEU A 105 4.63 12.16 2.28
C LEU A 105 5.10 13.11 3.40
N ALA A 106 5.58 12.54 4.50
CA ALA A 106 6.02 13.28 5.68
C ALA A 106 7.50 13.66 5.64
N TYR A 107 8.31 12.91 4.89
CA TYR A 107 9.76 13.07 4.79
C TYR A 107 10.16 13.03 3.33
N CYS A 108 10.92 14.02 2.87
CA CYS A 108 11.50 14.04 1.53
C CYS A 108 12.79 14.87 1.54
N ASN A 109 13.82 14.42 0.82
CA ASN A 109 15.03 15.24 0.64
C ASN A 109 14.74 16.53 -0.16
N ASP A 110 13.78 16.51 -1.08
CA ASP A 110 13.18 17.73 -1.63
C ASP A 110 12.03 18.19 -0.73
N ARG A 111 12.33 19.09 0.19
CA ARG A 111 11.44 19.54 1.25
C ARG A 111 10.13 20.16 0.76
N GLN A 112 10.08 20.62 -0.49
CA GLN A 112 8.88 21.22 -1.07
C GLN A 112 7.78 20.19 -1.36
N TRP A 113 8.13 18.90 -1.41
CA TRP A 113 7.21 17.80 -1.61
C TRP A 113 6.56 17.33 -0.32
N GLU A 114 7.11 17.66 0.84
CA GLU A 114 6.59 17.23 2.14
C GLU A 114 5.21 17.82 2.45
N GLY A 115 4.42 17.07 3.20
CA GLY A 115 3.08 17.45 3.62
C GLY A 115 1.99 17.28 2.55
N ASN A 116 2.32 16.68 1.41
CA ASN A 116 1.34 16.38 0.37
C ASN A 116 0.87 14.93 0.45
N ASP A 117 -0.37 14.73 0.02
CA ASP A 117 -1.00 13.42 -0.13
C ASP A 117 -1.07 13.06 -1.61
N PHE A 118 -0.64 11.85 -1.95
CA PHE A 118 -0.68 11.34 -3.30
C PHE A 118 -1.60 10.11 -3.36
N HIS A 119 -2.60 10.17 -4.25
CA HIS A 119 -3.61 9.13 -4.39
C HIS A 119 -3.31 8.26 -5.60
N PHE A 120 -3.16 6.97 -5.35
CA PHE A 120 -2.83 5.99 -6.37
C PHE A 120 -3.85 4.85 -6.39
N ILE A 121 -3.94 4.19 -7.52
CA ILE A 121 -4.50 2.84 -7.64
C ILE A 121 -3.34 1.87 -7.74
N VAL A 122 -3.35 0.86 -6.88
CA VAL A 122 -2.33 -0.19 -6.86
C VAL A 122 -2.91 -1.53 -7.29
N ARG A 123 -2.07 -2.33 -7.95
CA ARG A 123 -2.36 -3.70 -8.33
C ARG A 123 -1.14 -4.55 -8.07
N VAL A 124 -1.35 -5.70 -7.42
CA VAL A 124 -0.31 -6.71 -7.23
C VAL A 124 -0.71 -7.95 -7.98
N GLN A 125 0.16 -8.41 -8.86
CA GLN A 125 -0.02 -9.67 -9.57
C GLN A 125 1.31 -10.44 -9.56
N ASN A 126 1.32 -11.59 -8.91
CA ASN A 126 2.53 -12.33 -8.62
C ASN A 126 3.54 -11.41 -7.88
N ASP A 127 4.77 -11.31 -8.40
CA ASP A 127 5.83 -10.47 -7.85
C ASP A 127 5.90 -9.06 -8.49
N THR A 128 4.82 -8.62 -9.14
CA THR A 128 4.75 -7.30 -9.78
C THR A 128 3.76 -6.41 -9.06
N LEU A 129 4.18 -5.20 -8.68
CA LEU A 129 3.34 -4.10 -8.20
C LEU A 129 3.28 -3.02 -9.27
N ILE A 130 2.07 -2.59 -9.61
CA ILE A 130 1.82 -1.41 -10.44
C ILE A 130 1.11 -0.38 -9.56
N GLN A 131 1.68 0.81 -9.49
CA GLN A 131 1.12 1.99 -8.81
C GLN A 131 0.89 3.07 -9.86
N GLN A 132 -0.32 3.64 -9.90
CA GLN A 132 -0.63 4.72 -10.83
C GLN A 132 -1.55 5.75 -10.21
N GLY A 133 -1.30 7.03 -10.48
CA GLY A 133 -2.14 8.13 -9.98
C GLY A 133 -1.65 9.49 -10.43
N ILE A 134 -2.42 10.51 -10.10
CA ILE A 134 -2.07 11.89 -10.37
C ILE A 134 -1.20 12.43 -9.23
N GLU A 135 -0.02 12.94 -9.57
CA GLU A 135 0.78 13.78 -8.70
C GLU A 135 0.47 15.23 -8.99
N LYS A 136 -0.09 15.92 -8.01
CA LYS A 136 -0.45 17.33 -8.17
C LYS A 136 0.01 18.14 -6.97
N ILE A 137 0.82 19.18 -7.25
CA ILE A 137 1.29 20.17 -6.28
C ILE A 137 1.24 21.54 -6.96
N ASP A 138 0.21 22.33 -6.68
CA ASP A 138 -0.04 23.58 -7.37
C ASP A 138 1.11 24.58 -7.17
N SER A 139 1.71 24.63 -5.98
CA SER A 139 2.84 25.54 -5.66
C SER A 139 4.11 25.23 -6.46
N LEU A 140 4.25 23.99 -6.94
CA LEU A 140 5.38 23.55 -7.76
C LEU A 140 5.05 23.41 -9.23
N SER A 141 3.81 23.74 -9.63
CA SER A 141 3.29 23.52 -10.99
C SER A 141 3.43 22.07 -11.46
N VAL A 142 3.33 21.13 -10.52
CA VAL A 142 3.28 19.69 -10.81
C VAL A 142 1.82 19.30 -11.03
N ASP A 143 1.52 18.73 -12.18
CA ASP A 143 0.22 18.13 -12.51
C ASP A 143 0.46 17.06 -13.59
N ARG A 144 0.64 15.81 -13.15
CA ARG A 144 1.04 14.72 -14.03
C ARG A 144 0.48 13.38 -13.58
N MET A 145 0.23 12.50 -14.52
CA MET A 145 0.01 11.09 -14.26
C MET A 145 1.35 10.42 -14.04
N ASN A 146 1.51 9.72 -12.92
CA ASN A 146 2.64 8.86 -12.64
C ASN A 146 2.20 7.39 -12.69
N VAL A 147 2.94 6.56 -13.43
CA VAL A 147 2.75 5.11 -13.50
C VAL A 147 4.08 4.43 -13.21
N GLU A 148 4.12 3.65 -12.14
CA GLU A 148 5.31 2.96 -11.68
C GLU A 148 5.10 1.46 -11.71
N LYS A 149 6.08 0.74 -12.25
CA LYS A 149 6.10 -0.71 -12.30
C LYS A 149 7.27 -1.25 -11.50
N TYR A 150 6.96 -2.03 -10.48
CA TYR A 150 7.93 -2.62 -9.56
C TYR A 150 7.95 -4.13 -9.65
N VAL A 151 9.06 -4.72 -9.23
CA VAL A 151 9.19 -6.15 -8.93
C VAL A 151 9.57 -6.33 -7.46
N ARG A 152 9.03 -7.37 -6.84
CA ARG A 152 9.34 -7.71 -5.44
C ARG A 152 10.79 -8.15 -5.32
N VAL A 153 11.51 -7.54 -4.38
CA VAL A 153 12.84 -8.03 -3.99
C VAL A 153 12.66 -9.28 -3.15
N LYS A 154 13.26 -10.39 -3.60
CA LYS A 154 13.26 -11.66 -2.85
C LYS A 154 14.51 -11.71 -1.99
N ASP A 155 14.35 -12.17 -0.75
CA ASP A 155 15.49 -12.47 0.09
C ASP A 155 16.29 -13.60 -0.57
N HIS A 156 17.54 -13.33 -0.87
CA HIS A 156 18.49 -14.37 -1.23
C HIS A 156 19.01 -14.96 0.09
N LEU A 157 18.31 -16.02 0.56
CA LEU A 157 18.84 -16.89 1.61
C LEU A 157 19.98 -17.74 1.06
#